data_fcc100c99ecdcfb527fdd8a208ef9536
#
_entry.id   fcc100c99ecdcfb527fdd8a208ef9536
#
_cell.length_a   1.000
_cell.length_b   1.000
_cell.length_c   1.000
_cell.angle_alpha   90.00
_cell.angle_beta   90.00
_cell.angle_gamma   90.00
#
_symmetry.space_group_name_H-M   'P 1'
#
loop_
_entity.id
_entity.type
_entity.pdbx_description
1 polymer ?
#
loop_
_entity_poly.entity_id
_entity_poly.type
_entity_poly.pdbx_seq_one_letter_code
_entity_poly.pdbx_strand_id
1 'polypeptide(L)'
;MTTVVRSHQVLVHAPLQKVFDYVSDLTRHPEWSGGELKIEAITPGPIAVGKEYQSRGEVAIQKDRPNTVQVTQYESPHKFAFAAKDPDFGKVTHEFIFTGQSGSVLITRIMTVNLNPFVAFAFRFFIYPLIGRPSMNRAMMGLKAKLEGNVQVSAH
;
A
#
# COMPACT_ATOMS: atom_id res chain seq x y z
N MET A 1 -10.69 -11.12 18.67
CA MET A 1 -10.31 -10.28 17.49
C MET A 1 -10.82 -10.91 16.21
N THR A 2 -11.35 -10.12 15.34
CA THR A 2 -11.85 -10.56 14.04
C THR A 2 -10.90 -10.07 12.95
N THR A 3 -10.42 -10.98 12.12
CA THR A 3 -9.57 -10.65 10.98
C THR A 3 -10.42 -10.23 9.79
N VAL A 4 -10.16 -9.05 9.26
CA VAL A 4 -10.79 -8.54 8.04
C VAL A 4 -9.74 -8.45 6.95
N VAL A 5 -10.02 -9.08 5.80
CA VAL A 5 -9.13 -9.09 4.63
C VAL A 5 -9.84 -8.43 3.45
N ARG A 6 -9.14 -7.55 2.76
CA ARG A 6 -9.63 -6.89 1.55
C ARG A 6 -8.56 -6.92 0.47
N SER A 7 -8.97 -7.21 -0.74
CA SER A 7 -8.06 -7.34 -1.89
C SER A 7 -8.47 -6.39 -3.02
N HIS A 8 -7.47 -5.80 -3.66
CA HIS A 8 -7.63 -4.93 -4.82
C HIS A 8 -6.60 -5.31 -5.87
N GLN A 9 -6.98 -5.25 -7.14
CA GLN A 9 -6.09 -5.57 -8.26
C GLN A 9 -6.10 -4.45 -9.29
N VAL A 10 -4.95 -4.26 -9.93
CA VAL A 10 -4.81 -3.38 -11.10
C VAL A 10 -3.79 -3.98 -12.07
N LEU A 11 -4.10 -3.91 -13.35
CA LEU A 11 -3.18 -4.31 -14.42
C LEU A 11 -2.42 -3.08 -14.91
N VAL A 12 -1.10 -3.16 -14.90
CA VAL A 12 -0.20 -2.06 -15.27
C VAL A 12 0.68 -2.47 -16.44
N HIS A 13 0.76 -1.63 -17.47
CA HIS A 13 1.62 -1.84 -18.62
C HIS A 13 3.01 -1.25 -18.36
N ALA A 14 3.86 -2.01 -17.70
CA ALA A 14 5.23 -1.66 -17.36
C ALA A 14 6.05 -2.91 -17.04
N PRO A 15 7.40 -2.85 -17.11
CA PRO A 15 8.26 -3.99 -16.77
C PRO A 15 8.15 -4.37 -15.28
N LEU A 16 8.15 -5.67 -15.01
CA LEU A 16 7.96 -6.23 -13.66
C LEU A 16 8.95 -5.65 -12.63
N GLN A 17 10.23 -5.60 -12.93
CA GLN A 17 11.24 -5.08 -12.00
C GLN A 17 11.00 -3.61 -11.69
N LYS A 18 10.64 -2.82 -12.69
CA LYS A 18 10.35 -1.39 -12.52
C LYS A 18 9.13 -1.15 -11.62
N VAL A 19 8.08 -1.96 -11.82
CA VAL A 19 6.88 -1.93 -10.98
C VAL A 19 7.21 -2.29 -9.53
N PHE A 20 7.95 -3.36 -9.34
CA PHE A 20 8.37 -3.80 -8.00
C PHE A 20 9.21 -2.73 -7.28
N ASP A 21 10.23 -2.20 -7.95
CA ASP A 21 11.11 -1.19 -7.37
C ASP A 21 10.37 0.08 -6.96
N TYR A 22 9.39 0.48 -7.77
CA TYR A 22 8.56 1.65 -7.48
C TYR A 22 7.63 1.43 -6.28
N VAL A 23 6.92 0.31 -6.23
CA VAL A 23 5.96 0.01 -5.15
C VAL A 23 6.66 -0.32 -3.84
N SER A 24 7.80 -1.01 -3.87
CA SER A 24 8.54 -1.37 -2.65
C SER A 24 9.26 -0.18 -2.00
N ASP A 25 9.44 0.92 -2.72
CA ASP A 25 9.95 2.16 -2.15
C ASP A 25 8.82 2.93 -1.44
N LEU A 26 8.69 2.72 -0.13
CA LEU A 26 7.64 3.34 0.68
C LEU A 26 7.72 4.87 0.69
N THR A 27 8.89 5.46 0.48
CA THR A 27 9.03 6.93 0.41
C THR A 27 8.33 7.52 -0.81
N ARG A 28 8.01 6.71 -1.81
CA ARG A 28 7.28 7.09 -3.02
C ARG A 28 5.76 6.85 -2.94
N HIS A 29 5.28 6.19 -1.90
CA HIS A 29 3.83 5.97 -1.70
C HIS A 29 3.01 7.27 -1.71
N PRO A 30 3.50 8.39 -1.15
CA PRO A 30 2.77 9.67 -1.24
C PRO A 30 2.45 10.12 -2.68
N GLU A 31 3.23 9.68 -3.66
CA GLU A 31 3.03 10.07 -5.07
C GLU A 31 1.76 9.47 -5.69
N TRP A 32 1.23 8.37 -5.12
CA TRP A 32 0.11 7.65 -5.72
C TRP A 32 -1.00 7.24 -4.73
N SER A 33 -0.72 7.21 -3.43
CA SER A 33 -1.67 6.66 -2.43
C SER A 33 -2.92 7.51 -2.21
N GLY A 34 -2.90 8.77 -2.66
CA GLY A 34 -3.97 9.74 -2.38
C GLY A 34 -3.89 10.31 -0.96
N GLY A 35 -4.59 11.42 -0.71
CA GLY A 35 -4.56 12.10 0.58
C GLY A 35 -3.21 12.75 0.92
N GLU A 36 -3.12 13.27 2.12
CA GLU A 36 -1.89 13.84 2.66
C GLU A 36 -1.11 12.74 3.39
N LEU A 37 -0.07 12.22 2.75
CA LEU A 37 0.79 11.19 3.31
C LEU A 37 2.25 11.65 3.24
N LYS A 38 2.97 11.52 4.35
CA LYS A 38 4.42 11.71 4.43
C LYS A 38 5.05 10.45 5.00
N ILE A 39 6.11 9.96 4.35
CA ILE A 39 6.85 8.78 4.82
C ILE A 39 8.34 9.07 4.78
N GLU A 40 9.02 8.83 5.90
CA GLU A 40 10.45 9.01 6.05
C GLU A 40 11.09 7.75 6.65
N ALA A 41 12.23 7.35 6.11
CA ALA A 41 12.98 6.21 6.65
C ALA A 41 13.59 6.55 8.01
N ILE A 42 13.39 5.68 9.00
CA ILE A 42 14.06 5.74 10.31
C ILE A 42 15.34 4.93 10.26
N THR A 43 15.26 3.71 9.72
CA THR A 43 16.41 2.81 9.57
C THR A 43 17.18 3.17 8.30
N PRO A 44 18.50 3.41 8.38
CA PRO A 44 19.30 3.66 7.19
C PRO A 44 19.51 2.42 6.34
N GLY A 45 20.03 2.60 5.13
CA GLY A 45 20.39 1.54 4.23
C GLY A 45 19.29 1.14 3.23
N PRO A 46 19.54 0.08 2.43
CA PRO A 46 18.61 -0.38 1.40
C PRO A 46 17.35 -0.98 1.99
N ILE A 47 16.32 -1.15 1.12
CA ILE A 47 15.07 -1.78 1.50
C ILE A 47 15.33 -3.26 1.78
N ALA A 48 14.91 -3.71 2.97
CA ALA A 48 15.01 -5.09 3.41
C ALA A 48 13.95 -5.35 4.49
N VAL A 49 13.70 -6.62 4.78
CA VAL A 49 12.85 -7.01 5.93
C VAL A 49 13.40 -6.38 7.20
N GLY A 50 12.52 -5.76 7.97
CA GLY A 50 12.87 -5.06 9.20
C GLY A 50 13.14 -3.57 9.06
N LYS A 51 13.28 -3.06 7.83
CA LYS A 51 13.44 -1.62 7.62
C LYS A 51 12.22 -0.86 8.13
N GLU A 52 12.47 0.20 8.90
CA GLU A 52 11.43 0.99 9.56
C GLU A 52 11.31 2.39 8.97
N TYR A 53 10.08 2.86 8.96
CA TYR A 53 9.71 4.20 8.51
C TYR A 53 8.75 4.83 9.50
N GLN A 54 8.77 6.15 9.57
CA GLN A 54 7.74 6.93 10.19
C GLN A 54 6.82 7.52 9.13
N SER A 55 5.52 7.37 9.29
CA SER A 55 4.56 7.99 8.39
C SER A 55 3.60 8.89 9.15
N ARG A 56 3.10 9.91 8.46
CA ARG A 56 2.01 10.77 8.90
C ARG A 56 1.01 10.88 7.76
N GLY A 57 -0.25 10.64 8.07
CA GLY A 57 -1.25 10.63 7.04
C GLY A 57 -2.67 10.60 7.56
N GLU A 58 -3.62 10.50 6.64
CA GLU A 58 -5.02 10.42 6.95
C GLU A 58 -5.41 8.96 7.27
N VAL A 59 -6.04 8.77 8.42
CA VAL A 59 -6.63 7.49 8.82
C VAL A 59 -8.11 7.71 9.11
N ALA A 60 -8.97 7.07 8.31
CA ALA A 60 -10.41 7.32 8.30
C ALA A 60 -10.71 8.80 8.04
N ILE A 61 -11.21 9.53 9.04
CA ILE A 61 -11.50 10.97 8.94
C ILE A 61 -10.49 11.83 9.70
N GLN A 62 -9.50 11.20 10.35
CA GLN A 62 -8.49 11.91 11.13
C GLN A 62 -7.26 12.19 10.28
N LYS A 63 -6.84 13.45 10.25
CA LYS A 63 -5.67 13.92 9.51
C LYS A 63 -4.41 13.89 10.36
N ASP A 64 -3.26 13.83 9.69
CA ASP A 64 -1.92 13.92 10.30
C ASP A 64 -1.66 12.88 11.41
N ARG A 65 -2.16 11.66 11.23
CA ARG A 65 -1.99 10.56 12.16
C ARG A 65 -0.58 9.96 12.06
N PRO A 66 0.16 9.86 13.16
CA PRO A 66 1.47 9.22 13.17
C PRO A 66 1.34 7.70 13.15
N ASN A 67 2.14 7.04 12.31
CA ASN A 67 2.23 5.60 12.22
C ASN A 67 3.69 5.17 12.10
N THR A 68 4.03 4.03 12.69
CA THR A 68 5.28 3.34 12.41
C THR A 68 5.03 2.27 11.36
N VAL A 69 5.89 2.22 10.36
CA VAL A 69 5.79 1.26 9.25
C VAL A 69 7.05 0.41 9.21
N GLN A 70 6.87 -0.90 9.09
CA GLN A 70 7.98 -1.84 9.02
C GLN A 70 7.81 -2.79 7.84
N VAL A 71 8.85 -2.97 7.05
CA VAL A 71 8.86 -3.98 5.97
C VAL A 71 8.87 -5.37 6.59
N THR A 72 7.89 -6.19 6.23
CA THR A 72 7.73 -7.55 6.75
C THR A 72 8.07 -8.62 5.73
N GLN A 73 8.06 -8.29 4.43
CA GLN A 73 8.42 -9.21 3.36
C GLN A 73 9.02 -8.43 2.17
N TYR A 74 10.10 -8.97 1.61
CA TYR A 74 10.79 -8.38 0.47
C TYR A 74 11.37 -9.50 -0.41
N GLU A 75 10.65 -9.86 -1.46
CA GLU A 75 11.01 -10.90 -2.42
C GLU A 75 10.95 -10.32 -3.84
N SER A 76 12.02 -9.66 -4.24
CA SER A 76 12.11 -8.99 -5.54
C SER A 76 12.15 -10.02 -6.69
N PRO A 77 11.41 -9.83 -7.78
CA PRO A 77 10.44 -8.75 -8.06
C PRO A 77 8.98 -9.17 -7.84
N HIS A 78 8.68 -10.13 -6.97
CA HIS A 78 7.38 -10.80 -6.90
C HIS A 78 6.52 -10.42 -5.70
N LYS A 79 7.13 -10.08 -4.57
CA LYS A 79 6.34 -9.87 -3.35
C LYS A 79 6.97 -8.85 -2.42
N PHE A 80 6.12 -7.95 -1.92
CA PHE A 80 6.48 -6.93 -0.95
C PHE A 80 5.36 -6.77 0.07
N ALA A 81 5.71 -6.70 1.35
CA ALA A 81 4.74 -6.47 2.40
C ALA A 81 5.29 -5.56 3.49
N PHE A 82 4.41 -4.78 4.09
CA PHE A 82 4.71 -3.97 5.25
C PHE A 82 3.55 -3.96 6.24
N ALA A 83 3.85 -3.67 7.48
CA ALA A 83 2.89 -3.46 8.54
C ALA A 83 2.94 -2.01 8.99
N ALA A 84 1.79 -1.35 9.02
CA ALA A 84 1.60 -0.03 9.60
C ALA A 84 0.97 -0.20 10.98
N LYS A 85 1.53 0.47 11.98
CA LYS A 85 1.05 0.41 13.35
C LYS A 85 0.60 1.79 13.81
N ASP A 86 -0.71 1.93 13.96
CA ASP A 86 -1.34 3.13 14.50
C ASP A 86 -1.48 2.98 16.02
N PRO A 87 -1.18 4.03 16.82
CA PRO A 87 -1.29 3.96 18.27
C PRO A 87 -2.69 3.58 18.79
N ASP A 88 -3.74 3.99 18.08
CA ASP A 88 -5.13 3.80 18.54
C ASP A 88 -5.84 2.64 17.83
N PHE A 89 -5.56 2.45 16.53
CA PHE A 89 -6.25 1.47 15.69
C PHE A 89 -5.51 0.15 15.54
N GLY A 90 -4.27 0.07 16.04
CA GLY A 90 -3.49 -1.16 16.01
C GLY A 90 -2.76 -1.38 14.68
N LYS A 91 -2.59 -2.65 14.31
CA LYS A 91 -1.74 -3.07 13.18
C LYS A 91 -2.56 -3.37 11.93
N VAL A 92 -2.17 -2.75 10.83
CA VAL A 92 -2.67 -3.06 9.48
C VAL A 92 -1.52 -3.58 8.65
N THR A 93 -1.72 -4.72 7.97
CA THR A 93 -0.72 -5.29 7.05
C THR A 93 -1.17 -5.06 5.62
N HIS A 94 -0.24 -4.62 4.78
CA HIS A 94 -0.42 -4.51 3.34
C HIS A 94 0.58 -5.43 2.64
N GLU A 95 0.06 -6.32 1.80
CA GLU A 95 0.86 -7.22 0.97
C GLU A 95 0.61 -6.90 -0.49
N PHE A 96 1.68 -6.81 -1.27
CA PHE A 96 1.64 -6.62 -2.72
C PHE A 96 2.25 -7.83 -3.40
N ILE A 97 1.48 -8.41 -4.32
CA ILE A 97 1.91 -9.52 -5.17
C ILE A 97 1.97 -9.01 -6.61
N PHE A 98 3.09 -9.26 -7.27
CA PHE A 98 3.36 -8.81 -8.64
C PHE A 98 3.43 -10.02 -9.55
N THR A 99 2.44 -10.17 -10.44
CA THR A 99 2.36 -11.26 -11.40
C THR A 99 2.64 -10.72 -12.79
N GLY A 100 3.81 -11.10 -13.34
CA GLY A 100 4.20 -10.71 -14.69
C GLY A 100 3.35 -11.42 -15.74
N GLN A 101 2.87 -10.67 -16.73
CA GLN A 101 2.18 -11.13 -17.91
C GLN A 101 2.86 -10.47 -19.12
N SER A 102 2.62 -10.94 -20.33
CA SER A 102 3.27 -10.41 -21.55
C SER A 102 3.18 -8.87 -21.65
N GLY A 103 4.25 -8.17 -21.28
CA GLY A 103 4.34 -6.71 -21.34
C GLY A 103 3.56 -5.96 -20.25
N SER A 104 2.97 -6.66 -19.27
CA SER A 104 2.20 -6.06 -18.19
C SER A 104 2.43 -6.79 -16.87
N VAL A 105 1.96 -6.17 -15.78
CA VAL A 105 2.05 -6.71 -14.42
C VAL A 105 0.68 -6.57 -13.75
N LEU A 106 0.17 -7.67 -13.24
CA LEU A 106 -0.97 -7.64 -12.34
C LEU A 106 -0.48 -7.38 -10.93
N ILE A 107 -0.87 -6.25 -10.36
CA ILE A 107 -0.59 -5.91 -8.97
C ILE A 107 -1.80 -6.29 -8.13
N THR A 108 -1.61 -7.18 -7.17
CA THR A 108 -2.62 -7.54 -6.17
C THR A 108 -2.22 -6.96 -4.83
N ARG A 109 -3.04 -6.09 -4.27
CA ARG A 109 -2.85 -5.52 -2.93
C ARG A 109 -3.83 -6.16 -1.96
N ILE A 110 -3.31 -6.74 -0.89
CA ILE A 110 -4.11 -7.39 0.17
C ILE A 110 -3.90 -6.61 1.46
N MET A 111 -4.99 -6.09 2.02
CA MET A 111 -5.00 -5.43 3.32
C MET A 111 -5.58 -6.39 4.35
N THR A 112 -4.89 -6.54 5.46
CA THR A 112 -5.34 -7.36 6.59
C THR A 112 -5.32 -6.53 7.87
N VAL A 113 -6.44 -6.51 8.58
CA VAL A 113 -6.59 -5.80 9.85
C VAL A 113 -7.32 -6.68 10.86
N ASN A 114 -6.87 -6.63 12.12
CA ASN A 114 -7.52 -7.33 13.23
C ASN A 114 -8.28 -6.32 14.09
N LEU A 115 -9.58 -6.52 14.19
CA LEU A 115 -10.50 -5.60 14.89
C LEU A 115 -11.33 -6.39 15.93
N ASN A 116 -11.82 -5.71 16.95
CA ASN A 116 -12.82 -6.34 17.80
C ASN A 116 -14.09 -6.61 16.98
N PRO A 117 -14.94 -7.60 17.37
CA PRO A 117 -16.07 -8.02 16.54
C PRO A 117 -17.06 -6.90 16.19
N PHE A 118 -17.31 -5.97 17.10
CA PHE A 118 -18.24 -4.85 16.86
C PHE A 118 -17.66 -3.87 15.84
N VAL A 119 -16.40 -3.49 16.01
CA VAL A 119 -15.70 -2.61 15.05
C VAL A 119 -15.52 -3.29 13.70
N ALA A 120 -15.24 -4.60 13.67
CA ALA A 120 -15.13 -5.37 12.44
C ALA A 120 -16.44 -5.37 11.66
N PHE A 121 -17.59 -5.48 12.34
CA PHE A 121 -18.91 -5.36 11.73
C PHE A 121 -19.12 -3.99 11.09
N ALA A 122 -18.89 -2.92 11.87
CA ALA A 122 -19.02 -1.55 11.36
C ALA A 122 -18.06 -1.28 10.19
N PHE A 123 -16.82 -1.74 10.30
CA PHE A 123 -15.83 -1.62 9.24
C PHE A 123 -16.27 -2.32 7.96
N ARG A 124 -16.73 -3.58 8.08
CA ARG A 124 -17.11 -4.41 6.93
C ARG A 124 -18.31 -3.84 6.17
N PHE A 125 -19.33 -3.35 6.86
CA PHE A 125 -20.60 -2.99 6.26
C PHE A 125 -20.78 -1.49 6.03
N PHE A 126 -20.05 -0.63 6.71
CA PHE A 126 -20.22 0.82 6.61
C PHE A 126 -18.92 1.55 6.24
N ILE A 127 -17.84 1.38 7.01
CA ILE A 127 -16.62 2.16 6.84
C ILE A 127 -15.92 1.77 5.51
N TYR A 128 -15.69 0.49 5.30
CA TYR A 128 -14.97 0.04 4.12
C TYR A 128 -15.74 0.29 2.81
N PRO A 129 -17.04 -0.08 2.67
CA PRO A 129 -17.76 0.17 1.43
C PRO A 129 -17.89 1.66 1.07
N LEU A 130 -18.05 2.53 2.07
CA LEU A 130 -18.30 3.96 1.84
C LEU A 130 -17.02 4.80 1.75
N ILE A 131 -15.97 4.44 2.48
CA ILE A 131 -14.73 5.22 2.59
C ILE A 131 -13.52 4.44 2.12
N GLY A 132 -13.29 3.26 2.66
CA GLY A 132 -12.08 2.48 2.41
C GLY A 132 -11.95 1.99 0.98
N ARG A 133 -12.99 1.39 0.42
CA ARG A 133 -12.98 0.87 -0.96
C ARG A 133 -12.77 1.96 -2.01
N PRO A 134 -13.50 3.08 -1.99
CA PRO A 134 -13.24 4.17 -2.93
C PRO A 134 -11.83 4.74 -2.81
N SER A 135 -11.33 4.91 -1.58
CA SER A 135 -9.98 5.40 -1.32
C SER A 135 -8.93 4.44 -1.88
N MET A 136 -9.09 3.14 -1.63
CA MET A 136 -8.17 2.10 -2.11
C MET A 136 -8.17 2.02 -3.65
N ASN A 137 -9.35 2.10 -4.26
CA ASN A 137 -9.48 2.12 -5.72
C ASN A 137 -8.78 3.34 -6.33
N ARG A 138 -8.94 4.52 -5.74
CA ARG A 138 -8.25 5.73 -6.20
C ARG A 138 -6.73 5.58 -6.08
N ALA A 139 -6.25 5.01 -4.98
CA ALA A 139 -4.82 4.75 -4.80
C ALA A 139 -4.26 3.80 -5.87
N MET A 140 -4.96 2.70 -6.14
CA MET A 140 -4.53 1.73 -7.16
C MET A 140 -4.55 2.35 -8.58
N MET A 141 -5.55 3.17 -8.90
CA MET A 141 -5.60 3.90 -10.17
C MET A 141 -4.50 4.97 -10.26
N GLY A 142 -4.20 5.64 -9.16
CA GLY A 142 -3.07 6.58 -9.07
C GLY A 142 -1.73 5.88 -9.31
N LEU A 143 -1.54 4.70 -8.73
CA LEU A 143 -0.36 3.86 -8.95
C LEU A 143 -0.21 3.48 -10.42
N LYS A 144 -1.29 3.00 -11.05
CA LYS A 144 -1.32 2.68 -12.48
C LYS A 144 -0.93 3.89 -13.33
N ALA A 145 -1.52 5.04 -13.08
CA ALA A 145 -1.23 6.28 -13.82
C ALA A 145 0.25 6.68 -13.70
N LYS A 146 0.83 6.61 -12.52
CA LYS A 146 2.25 6.94 -12.29
C LYS A 146 3.18 5.98 -13.01
N LEU A 147 2.92 4.68 -12.95
CA LEU A 147 3.76 3.67 -13.58
C LEU A 147 3.68 3.75 -15.11
N GLU A 148 2.49 3.89 -15.67
CA GLU A 148 2.30 3.98 -17.12
C GLU A 148 2.76 5.34 -17.68
N GLY A 149 2.56 6.43 -16.95
CA GLY A 149 3.07 7.75 -17.31
C GLY A 149 4.59 7.79 -17.38
N ASN A 150 5.27 7.17 -16.41
CA ASN A 150 6.73 7.06 -16.39
C ASN A 150 7.29 6.23 -17.56
N VAL A 151 6.54 5.22 -18.01
CA VAL A 151 6.91 4.40 -19.19
C VAL A 151 6.79 5.23 -20.48
N GLN A 152 5.74 6.04 -20.63
CA GLN A 152 5.56 6.90 -21.80
C GLN A 152 6.68 7.94 -21.94
N VAL A 153 7.13 8.53 -20.85
CA VAL A 153 8.27 9.47 -20.86
C VAL A 153 9.57 8.78 -21.25
N SER A 154 9.72 7.52 -20.93
CA SER A 154 10.93 6.73 -21.30
C SER A 154 10.95 6.27 -22.75
N ALA A 155 9.83 6.34 -23.47
CA ALA A 155 9.69 5.93 -24.88
C ALA A 155 10.00 7.06 -25.88
N HIS A 156 10.26 8.26 -25.40
CA HIS A 156 10.71 9.44 -26.16
C HIS A 156 12.17 9.72 -25.85
#